data_a9919461625ea75370b86d4e31ae6c08
#
_entry.id   a9919461625ea75370b86d4e31ae6c08
#
_cell.length_a   1.000
_cell.length_b   1.000
_cell.length_c   1.000
_cell.angle_alpha   90.00
_cell.angle_beta   90.00
_cell.angle_gamma   90.00
#
_symmetry.space_group_name_H-M   'P 1'
#
loop_
_entity.id
_entity.type
_entity.pdbx_description
1 polymer ?
#
loop_
_entity_poly.entity_id
_entity_poly.type
_entity_poly.pdbx_seq_one_letter_code
_entity_poly.pdbx_strand_id
1 'polypeptide(L)'
;MDLNKKLLACALLAGFFLAPLAARQDPTREELRLKLPKPMFIGTPTNIKSANLEVITGRPRGPFYVPVGTRLLSLDRPVRSSDMRPVIGDVDMVTDGDKQGGDGYFVELGPGRQWVQVDLGRTCALHAILAWHYHSQARVYRDVIVRVSDDKDFTRGGTQVFNNDHDNSSGLGAGKDKEYVEVAEGRLFDPKGARGRYVRLHSNGNTTNDLNHYVEVEVYGTPVK
;
A
#
# COMPACT_ATOMS: atom_id res chain seq x y z
N MET A 1 56.90 61.22 26.24
CA MET A 1 56.86 60.77 24.85
C MET A 1 56.58 59.32 24.90
N ASP A 2 55.28 59.02 24.86
CA ASP A 2 54.71 57.69 25.06
C ASP A 2 54.44 56.96 23.78
N LEU A 3 54.97 55.78 23.70
CA LEU A 3 54.77 54.90 22.52
C LEU A 3 53.71 53.85 22.86
N ASN A 4 52.52 54.02 22.32
CA ASN A 4 51.38 53.13 22.47
C ASN A 4 51.64 51.76 21.83
N LYS A 5 51.69 50.72 22.64
CA LYS A 5 51.62 49.31 22.17
C LYS A 5 50.18 48.92 22.00
N LYS A 6 49.74 48.76 20.76
CA LYS A 6 48.46 48.10 20.43
C LYS A 6 48.67 46.56 20.43
N LEU A 7 48.11 45.87 21.40
CA LEU A 7 47.96 44.41 21.36
C LEU A 7 46.81 44.05 20.40
N LEU A 8 47.15 43.29 19.39
CA LEU A 8 46.20 42.68 18.48
C LEU A 8 45.82 41.28 18.99
N ALA A 9 44.62 41.14 19.53
CA ALA A 9 44.09 39.84 19.96
C ALA A 9 43.49 39.13 18.77
N CYS A 10 44.15 38.07 18.27
CA CYS A 10 43.56 37.14 17.30
C CYS A 10 42.62 36.19 18.03
N ALA A 11 41.31 36.35 17.84
CA ALA A 11 40.30 35.40 18.25
C ALA A 11 40.24 34.26 17.23
N LEU A 12 40.71 33.07 17.59
CA LEU A 12 40.52 31.83 16.87
C LEU A 12 39.06 31.37 17.06
N LEU A 13 38.22 31.57 16.06
CA LEU A 13 36.91 30.92 15.96
C LEU A 13 37.10 29.44 15.58
N ALA A 14 37.04 28.55 16.57
CA ALA A 14 36.92 27.13 16.33
C ALA A 14 35.53 26.83 15.84
N GLY A 15 35.37 26.69 14.50
CA GLY A 15 34.15 26.23 13.89
C GLY A 15 33.90 24.74 14.22
N PHE A 16 32.94 24.47 15.08
CA PHE A 16 32.43 23.12 15.27
C PHE A 16 31.65 22.70 14.02
N PHE A 17 32.27 21.93 13.14
CA PHE A 17 31.56 21.19 12.09
C PHE A 17 30.78 20.05 12.78
N LEU A 18 29.47 20.27 13.00
CA LEU A 18 28.54 19.19 13.28
C LEU A 18 28.38 18.38 11.98
N ALA A 19 29.11 17.27 11.88
CA ALA A 19 28.84 16.29 10.85
C ALA A 19 27.39 15.80 11.02
N PRO A 20 26.58 15.70 9.93
CA PRO A 20 25.25 15.14 10.05
C PRO A 20 25.35 13.72 10.59
N LEU A 21 24.66 13.45 11.69
CA LEU A 21 24.52 12.12 12.25
C LEU A 21 23.77 11.27 11.21
N ALA A 22 24.51 10.50 10.40
CA ALA A 22 23.90 9.54 9.50
C ALA A 22 23.03 8.62 10.38
N ALA A 23 21.73 8.63 10.16
CA ALA A 23 20.81 7.76 10.87
C ALA A 23 21.30 6.32 10.70
N ARG A 24 21.71 5.71 11.81
CA ARG A 24 22.23 4.33 11.85
C ARG A 24 21.09 3.43 11.41
N GLN A 25 21.16 2.86 10.21
CA GLN A 25 20.16 1.92 9.72
C GLN A 25 20.10 0.73 10.68
N ASP A 26 18.90 0.35 11.08
CA ASP A 26 18.66 -0.84 11.91
C ASP A 26 19.09 -2.08 11.10
N PRO A 27 20.11 -2.84 11.53
CA PRO A 27 20.63 -3.99 10.77
C PRO A 27 19.63 -5.13 10.66
N THR A 28 18.53 -5.10 11.40
CA THR A 28 17.44 -6.09 11.34
C THR A 28 16.39 -5.76 10.29
N ARG A 29 16.49 -4.61 9.62
CA ARG A 29 15.55 -4.14 8.61
C ARG A 29 16.24 -3.83 7.30
N GLU A 30 15.53 -4.08 6.22
CA GLU A 30 15.95 -3.77 4.85
C GLU A 30 14.86 -2.98 4.12
N GLU A 31 15.23 -2.20 3.13
CA GLU A 31 14.27 -1.49 2.30
C GLU A 31 13.54 -2.47 1.38
N LEU A 32 12.21 -2.41 1.39
CA LEU A 32 11.37 -3.18 0.49
C LEU A 32 11.47 -2.60 -0.94
N ARG A 33 12.22 -3.28 -1.78
CA ARG A 33 12.38 -2.87 -3.19
C ARG A 33 11.30 -3.49 -4.05
N LEU A 34 10.48 -2.63 -4.66
CA LEU A 34 9.36 -3.03 -5.51
C LEU A 34 9.73 -2.85 -6.99
N LYS A 35 9.30 -3.80 -7.82
CA LYS A 35 9.30 -3.62 -9.26
C LYS A 35 7.98 -2.95 -9.66
N LEU A 36 8.00 -1.65 -9.90
CA LEU A 36 6.81 -0.89 -10.24
C LEU A 36 6.49 -0.95 -11.74
N PRO A 37 5.20 -0.91 -12.13
CA PRO A 37 4.80 -0.75 -13.53
C PRO A 37 5.09 0.67 -14.02
N LYS A 38 5.00 0.87 -15.33
CA LYS A 38 5.12 2.22 -15.89
C LYS A 38 3.86 3.03 -15.59
N PRO A 39 3.99 4.31 -15.20
CA PRO A 39 2.84 5.19 -15.07
C PRO A 39 2.08 5.31 -16.39
N MET A 40 0.77 5.12 -16.35
CA MET A 40 -0.12 5.23 -17.51
C MET A 40 -0.64 6.64 -17.73
N PHE A 41 -0.59 7.49 -16.72
CA PHE A 41 -0.88 8.91 -16.84
C PHE A 41 0.16 9.76 -16.09
N ILE A 42 0.29 11.02 -16.50
CA ILE A 42 1.24 11.97 -15.91
C ILE A 42 0.46 13.14 -15.30
N GLY A 43 0.87 13.57 -14.13
CA GLY A 43 0.33 14.74 -13.44
C GLY A 43 -0.52 14.39 -12.23
N THR A 44 -0.89 15.42 -11.50
CA THR A 44 -1.74 15.30 -10.30
C THR A 44 -3.20 15.45 -10.72
N PRO A 45 -4.05 14.43 -10.51
CA PRO A 45 -5.47 14.56 -10.82
C PRO A 45 -6.11 15.66 -9.96
N THR A 46 -6.76 16.63 -10.62
CA THR A 46 -7.43 17.75 -9.92
C THR A 46 -8.95 17.61 -9.85
N ASN A 47 -9.51 16.67 -10.60
CA ASN A 47 -10.97 16.55 -10.80
C ASN A 47 -11.64 15.57 -9.82
N ILE A 48 -10.85 14.88 -9.00
CA ILE A 48 -11.38 13.89 -8.07
C ILE A 48 -11.85 14.61 -6.81
N LYS A 49 -13.14 14.47 -6.52
CA LYS A 49 -13.76 15.04 -5.32
C LYS A 49 -14.12 13.91 -4.36
N SER A 50 -13.48 13.89 -3.21
CA SER A 50 -13.86 13.11 -2.06
C SER A 50 -13.59 13.92 -0.80
N ALA A 51 -14.50 13.86 0.18
CA ALA A 51 -14.36 14.56 1.46
C ALA A 51 -13.23 13.99 2.31
N ASN A 52 -12.87 12.74 2.07
CA ASN A 52 -11.92 11.97 2.89
C ASN A 52 -10.59 11.68 2.16
N LEU A 53 -10.38 12.30 1.00
CA LEU A 53 -9.19 12.09 0.19
C LEU A 53 -7.92 12.57 0.94
N GLU A 54 -6.86 11.78 0.86
CA GLU A 54 -5.54 12.22 1.31
C GLU A 54 -5.01 13.35 0.42
N VAL A 55 -4.07 14.12 0.96
CA VAL A 55 -3.43 15.19 0.18
C VAL A 55 -2.57 14.57 -0.93
N ILE A 56 -2.92 14.88 -2.17
CA ILE A 56 -2.15 14.43 -3.33
C ILE A 56 -0.90 15.31 -3.44
N THR A 57 0.25 14.74 -3.13
CA THR A 57 1.54 15.48 -3.13
C THR A 57 2.24 15.45 -4.49
N GLY A 58 1.89 14.52 -5.38
CA GLY A 58 2.62 14.25 -6.62
C GLY A 58 4.05 13.75 -6.42
N ARG A 59 4.42 13.40 -5.19
CA ARG A 59 5.75 12.86 -4.86
C ARG A 59 5.71 11.35 -4.79
N PRO A 60 6.77 10.67 -5.23
CA PRO A 60 6.92 9.24 -5.03
C PRO A 60 6.81 8.86 -3.55
N ARG A 61 6.31 7.65 -3.29
CA ARG A 61 6.31 7.08 -1.94
C ARG A 61 7.74 7.00 -1.42
N GLY A 62 7.95 7.41 -0.17
CA GLY A 62 9.24 7.24 0.50
C GLY A 62 9.60 5.76 0.73
N PRO A 63 10.85 5.47 1.11
CA PRO A 63 11.30 4.11 1.39
C PRO A 63 10.48 3.47 2.51
N PHE A 64 10.14 2.19 2.35
CA PHE A 64 9.46 1.39 3.36
C PHE A 64 10.37 0.24 3.80
N TYR A 65 10.60 0.13 5.11
CA TYR A 65 11.54 -0.83 5.70
C TYR A 65 10.78 -2.00 6.33
N VAL A 66 11.24 -3.21 6.01
CA VAL A 66 10.68 -4.47 6.48
C VAL A 66 11.77 -5.29 7.20
N PRO A 67 11.43 -6.29 8.04
CA PRO A 67 12.40 -7.19 8.61
C PRO A 67 13.23 -7.92 7.53
N VAL A 68 14.51 -8.11 7.77
CA VAL A 68 15.40 -8.87 6.89
C VAL A 68 14.84 -10.28 6.68
N GLY A 69 14.86 -10.76 5.43
CA GLY A 69 14.29 -12.04 5.05
C GLY A 69 12.81 -12.01 4.70
N THR A 70 12.19 -10.82 4.66
CA THR A 70 10.86 -10.62 4.08
C THR A 70 10.87 -10.96 2.59
N ARG A 71 9.86 -11.70 2.13
CA ARG A 71 9.73 -12.09 0.73
C ARG A 71 8.30 -11.96 0.23
N LEU A 72 8.12 -11.91 -1.08
CA LEU A 72 6.81 -11.98 -1.73
C LEU A 72 6.21 -13.38 -1.47
N LEU A 73 5.01 -13.40 -0.92
CA LEU A 73 4.31 -14.62 -0.53
C LEU A 73 3.10 -14.92 -1.42
N SER A 74 2.58 -13.92 -2.13
CA SER A 74 1.33 -14.00 -2.90
C SER A 74 1.50 -14.46 -4.33
N LEU A 75 2.72 -14.43 -4.91
CA LEU A 75 2.92 -14.79 -6.32
C LEU A 75 2.39 -16.19 -6.62
N ASP A 76 1.55 -16.31 -7.65
CA ASP A 76 0.89 -17.53 -8.10
C ASP A 76 0.08 -18.24 -6.99
N ARG A 77 -0.42 -17.48 -6.01
CA ARG A 77 -1.25 -18.04 -4.94
C ARG A 77 -2.72 -18.06 -5.35
N PRO A 78 -3.46 -19.09 -4.88
CA PRO A 78 -4.88 -19.18 -5.15
C PRO A 78 -5.64 -17.94 -4.67
N VAL A 79 -6.49 -17.41 -5.55
CA VAL A 79 -7.37 -16.29 -5.25
C VAL A 79 -8.82 -16.74 -5.33
N ARG A 80 -9.65 -16.16 -4.48
CA ARG A 80 -11.12 -16.26 -4.54
C ARG A 80 -11.71 -14.86 -4.53
N SER A 81 -12.90 -14.73 -5.09
CA SER A 81 -13.65 -13.48 -5.04
C SER A 81 -15.09 -13.71 -4.55
N SER A 82 -15.75 -12.63 -4.16
CA SER A 82 -17.19 -12.64 -3.87
C SER A 82 -18.03 -12.80 -5.13
N ASP A 83 -17.54 -12.29 -6.25
CA ASP A 83 -18.17 -12.45 -7.55
C ASP A 83 -17.63 -13.73 -8.21
N MET A 84 -18.51 -14.70 -8.40
CA MET A 84 -18.15 -15.98 -9.05
C MET A 84 -18.07 -15.88 -10.57
N ARG A 85 -18.48 -14.74 -11.16
CA ARG A 85 -18.48 -14.49 -12.60
C ARG A 85 -18.00 -13.08 -12.89
N PRO A 86 -16.69 -12.83 -12.77
CA PRO A 86 -16.11 -11.54 -13.11
C PRO A 86 -16.57 -11.05 -14.48
N VAL A 87 -16.77 -9.75 -14.62
CA VAL A 87 -17.17 -9.11 -15.87
C VAL A 87 -16.04 -9.17 -16.89
N ILE A 88 -14.80 -8.99 -16.42
CA ILE A 88 -13.55 -9.06 -17.21
C ILE A 88 -12.52 -9.85 -16.43
N GLY A 89 -11.69 -10.61 -17.13
CA GLY A 89 -10.53 -11.29 -16.60
C GLY A 89 -10.86 -12.49 -15.72
N ASP A 90 -9.81 -13.03 -15.10
CA ASP A 90 -9.87 -14.15 -14.18
C ASP A 90 -9.23 -13.78 -12.85
N VAL A 91 -9.73 -14.33 -11.75
CA VAL A 91 -9.25 -13.97 -10.39
C VAL A 91 -7.79 -14.33 -10.15
N ASP A 92 -7.25 -15.29 -10.90
CA ASP A 92 -5.83 -15.66 -10.81
C ASP A 92 -4.89 -14.53 -11.26
N MET A 93 -5.37 -13.58 -12.07
CA MET A 93 -4.62 -12.38 -12.48
C MET A 93 -4.24 -11.50 -11.27
N VAL A 94 -4.94 -11.63 -10.14
CA VAL A 94 -4.68 -10.81 -8.94
C VAL A 94 -3.33 -11.13 -8.26
N THR A 95 -2.69 -12.25 -8.64
CA THR A 95 -1.42 -12.69 -8.04
C THR A 95 -0.41 -13.21 -9.07
N ASP A 96 -0.58 -12.90 -10.35
CA ASP A 96 0.28 -13.38 -11.45
C ASP A 96 1.58 -12.57 -11.62
N GLY A 97 1.70 -11.47 -10.89
CA GLY A 97 2.86 -10.57 -10.92
C GLY A 97 2.81 -9.52 -12.02
N ASP A 98 1.75 -9.48 -12.84
CA ASP A 98 1.54 -8.40 -13.82
C ASP A 98 0.79 -7.22 -13.19
N LYS A 99 1.46 -6.07 -13.15
CA LYS A 99 0.97 -4.84 -12.56
C LYS A 99 0.67 -3.75 -13.59
N GLN A 100 0.68 -4.08 -14.88
CA GLN A 100 0.58 -3.05 -15.93
C GLN A 100 -0.80 -2.39 -15.99
N GLY A 101 -1.87 -3.11 -15.63
CA GLY A 101 -3.22 -2.54 -15.54
C GLY A 101 -3.76 -1.99 -16.87
N GLY A 102 -3.26 -2.47 -18.01
CA GLY A 102 -3.82 -2.17 -19.33
C GLY A 102 -5.20 -2.81 -19.51
N ASP A 103 -5.90 -2.45 -20.59
CA ASP A 103 -7.21 -3.01 -20.92
C ASP A 103 -7.11 -4.54 -21.07
N GLY A 104 -7.91 -5.26 -20.29
CA GLY A 104 -7.92 -6.72 -20.26
C GLY A 104 -6.88 -7.38 -19.34
N TYR A 105 -6.03 -6.59 -18.67
CA TYR A 105 -5.02 -7.08 -17.71
C TYR A 105 -5.43 -6.79 -16.27
N PHE A 106 -6.68 -7.03 -15.94
CA PHE A 106 -7.26 -6.91 -14.61
C PHE A 106 -8.50 -7.76 -14.47
N VAL A 107 -8.87 -8.11 -13.26
CA VAL A 107 -10.18 -8.68 -12.98
C VAL A 107 -11.16 -7.56 -12.65
N GLU A 108 -12.33 -7.57 -13.31
CA GLU A 108 -13.42 -6.66 -13.03
C GLU A 108 -14.58 -7.43 -12.40
N LEU A 109 -14.88 -7.09 -11.15
CA LEU A 109 -16.00 -7.64 -10.40
C LEU A 109 -17.22 -6.71 -10.52
N GLY A 110 -18.40 -7.27 -10.39
CA GLY A 110 -19.67 -6.56 -10.47
C GLY A 110 -19.82 -5.42 -9.46
N PRO A 111 -20.95 -4.68 -9.55
CA PRO A 111 -21.22 -3.55 -8.67
C PRO A 111 -21.50 -3.97 -7.22
N GLY A 112 -21.50 -2.98 -6.32
CA GLY A 112 -21.68 -3.18 -4.90
C GLY A 112 -20.37 -3.62 -4.22
N ARG A 113 -20.47 -3.96 -2.93
CA ARG A 113 -19.32 -4.43 -2.18
C ARG A 113 -18.84 -5.79 -2.69
N GLN A 114 -17.63 -5.80 -3.22
CA GLN A 114 -16.93 -7.00 -3.66
C GLN A 114 -15.66 -7.22 -2.84
N TRP A 115 -15.07 -8.41 -2.97
CA TRP A 115 -13.77 -8.69 -2.39
C TRP A 115 -12.98 -9.71 -3.23
N VAL A 116 -11.66 -9.62 -3.13
CA VAL A 116 -10.72 -10.68 -3.52
C VAL A 116 -10.00 -11.19 -2.28
N GLN A 117 -9.63 -12.48 -2.27
CA GLN A 117 -8.95 -13.12 -1.15
C GLN A 117 -7.82 -14.00 -1.64
N VAL A 118 -6.61 -13.68 -1.18
CA VAL A 118 -5.40 -14.47 -1.43
C VAL A 118 -5.23 -15.51 -0.33
N ASP A 119 -4.96 -16.77 -0.71
CA ASP A 119 -4.58 -17.85 0.21
C ASP A 119 -3.07 -18.05 0.19
N LEU A 120 -2.36 -17.65 1.22
CA LEU A 120 -0.91 -17.80 1.34
C LEU A 120 -0.46 -19.25 1.60
N GLY A 121 -1.40 -20.18 1.75
CA GLY A 121 -1.15 -21.61 1.98
C GLY A 121 -0.81 -21.96 3.43
N ARG A 122 -0.36 -21.01 4.23
CA ARG A 122 -0.03 -21.17 5.66
C ARG A 122 -0.10 -19.83 6.38
N THR A 123 -0.14 -19.86 7.71
CA THR A 123 0.00 -18.67 8.53
C THR A 123 1.36 -18.02 8.32
N CYS A 124 1.37 -16.72 8.03
CA CYS A 124 2.55 -15.89 7.86
C CYS A 124 2.47 -14.65 8.75
N ALA A 125 3.62 -14.11 9.14
CA ALA A 125 3.74 -12.77 9.69
C ALA A 125 3.90 -11.79 8.51
N LEU A 126 2.97 -10.85 8.37
CA LEU A 126 2.90 -9.96 7.22
C LEU A 126 3.59 -8.62 7.54
N HIS A 127 4.37 -8.13 6.59
CA HIS A 127 5.18 -6.92 6.77
C HIS A 127 4.83 -5.81 5.79
N ALA A 128 4.27 -6.15 4.61
CA ALA A 128 3.67 -5.21 3.69
C ALA A 128 2.58 -5.91 2.86
N ILE A 129 1.53 -5.17 2.51
CA ILE A 129 0.52 -5.57 1.53
C ILE A 129 0.45 -4.42 0.53
N LEU A 130 0.50 -4.73 -0.77
CA LEU A 130 0.27 -3.77 -1.82
C LEU A 130 -0.92 -4.21 -2.66
N ALA A 131 -1.72 -3.26 -3.06
CA ALA A 131 -2.79 -3.49 -4.03
C ALA A 131 -2.67 -2.49 -5.19
N TRP A 132 -2.85 -2.99 -6.38
CA TRP A 132 -3.10 -2.22 -7.58
C TRP A 132 -4.53 -2.49 -8.02
N HIS A 133 -5.39 -1.51 -7.86
CA HIS A 133 -6.64 -1.45 -8.60
C HIS A 133 -6.36 -0.89 -10.00
N TYR A 134 -7.39 -0.69 -10.81
CA TYR A 134 -7.18 -0.11 -12.14
C TYR A 134 -6.59 1.30 -12.03
N HIS A 135 -5.34 1.44 -12.44
CA HIS A 135 -4.55 2.67 -12.28
C HIS A 135 -4.14 3.32 -13.62
N SER A 136 -4.69 2.85 -14.73
CA SER A 136 -4.47 3.47 -16.03
C SER A 136 -5.23 4.79 -16.19
N GLN A 137 -6.17 5.06 -15.30
CA GLN A 137 -6.88 6.32 -15.13
C GLN A 137 -6.94 6.69 -13.66
N ALA A 138 -6.91 7.98 -13.37
CA ALA A 138 -7.06 8.45 -12.00
C ALA A 138 -8.43 8.10 -11.43
N ARG A 139 -8.47 7.24 -10.43
CA ARG A 139 -9.68 6.78 -9.73
C ARG A 139 -9.45 6.74 -8.23
N VAL A 140 -10.54 6.83 -7.47
CA VAL A 140 -10.58 6.54 -6.04
C VAL A 140 -11.58 5.41 -5.84
N TYR A 141 -11.14 4.31 -5.23
CA TYR A 141 -12.03 3.21 -4.85
C TYR A 141 -12.63 3.49 -3.48
N ARG A 142 -13.92 3.18 -3.34
CA ARG A 142 -14.69 3.38 -2.11
C ARG A 142 -14.63 2.14 -1.25
N ASP A 143 -14.74 2.32 0.05
CA ASP A 143 -14.84 1.26 1.06
C ASP A 143 -13.75 0.20 0.92
N VAL A 144 -12.52 0.68 0.65
CA VAL A 144 -11.38 -0.21 0.63
C VAL A 144 -11.10 -0.68 2.05
N ILE A 145 -11.21 -2.00 2.27
CA ILE A 145 -10.95 -2.61 3.57
C ILE A 145 -10.02 -3.80 3.38
N VAL A 146 -8.87 -3.76 4.05
CA VAL A 146 -7.88 -4.85 4.02
C VAL A 146 -7.88 -5.59 5.34
N ARG A 147 -8.09 -6.91 5.30
CA ARG A 147 -8.18 -7.77 6.47
C ARG A 147 -7.28 -8.99 6.33
N VAL A 148 -6.73 -9.45 7.46
CA VAL A 148 -5.87 -10.62 7.56
C VAL A 148 -6.46 -11.60 8.58
N SER A 149 -6.54 -12.89 8.26
CA SER A 149 -7.09 -13.91 9.16
C SER A 149 -6.51 -15.29 8.88
N ASP A 150 -6.55 -16.18 9.88
CA ASP A 150 -6.37 -17.62 9.69
C ASP A 150 -7.70 -18.34 9.39
N ASP A 151 -8.83 -17.64 9.57
CA ASP A 151 -10.14 -18.13 9.20
C ASP A 151 -10.48 -17.78 7.76
N LYS A 152 -10.62 -18.78 6.92
CA LYS A 152 -10.93 -18.66 5.48
C LYS A 152 -12.19 -17.82 5.21
N ASP A 153 -13.17 -17.90 6.08
CA ASP A 153 -14.47 -17.26 5.86
C ASP A 153 -14.60 -15.93 6.63
N PHE A 154 -13.59 -15.57 7.43
CA PHE A 154 -13.56 -14.35 8.24
C PHE A 154 -14.73 -14.22 9.23
N THR A 155 -15.29 -15.33 9.66
CA THR A 155 -16.40 -15.38 10.62
C THR A 155 -15.94 -15.21 12.06
N ARG A 156 -14.72 -15.63 12.37
CA ARG A 156 -14.11 -15.59 13.70
C ARG A 156 -13.15 -14.41 13.90
N GLY A 157 -13.44 -13.30 13.24
CA GLY A 157 -12.62 -12.09 13.35
C GLY A 157 -11.48 -12.03 12.33
N GLY A 158 -10.42 -11.33 12.68
CA GLY A 158 -9.25 -11.05 11.85
C GLY A 158 -8.71 -9.66 12.16
N THR A 159 -7.48 -9.41 11.78
CA THR A 159 -6.86 -8.09 11.91
C THR A 159 -7.30 -7.21 10.74
N GLN A 160 -7.93 -6.08 11.03
CA GLN A 160 -8.18 -5.03 10.05
C GLN A 160 -6.90 -4.20 9.91
N VAL A 161 -6.34 -4.18 8.71
CA VAL A 161 -5.09 -3.49 8.37
C VAL A 161 -5.36 -2.08 7.86
N PHE A 162 -6.45 -1.93 7.11
CA PHE A 162 -6.88 -0.67 6.50
C PHE A 162 -8.40 -0.63 6.38
N ASN A 163 -9.01 0.55 6.54
CA ASN A 163 -10.43 0.74 6.32
C ASN A 163 -10.74 2.23 6.06
N ASN A 164 -11.15 2.56 4.82
CA ASN A 164 -11.60 3.89 4.43
C ASN A 164 -13.14 3.99 4.22
N ASP A 165 -13.90 3.00 4.70
CA ASP A 165 -15.36 3.03 4.73
C ASP A 165 -15.85 3.90 5.90
N HIS A 166 -16.02 5.19 5.65
CA HIS A 166 -16.33 6.16 6.70
C HIS A 166 -17.77 6.10 7.22
N ASP A 167 -18.70 5.66 6.39
CA ASP A 167 -20.13 5.61 6.70
C ASP A 167 -20.63 4.20 7.05
N ASN A 168 -19.73 3.23 7.04
CA ASN A 168 -20.04 1.80 7.26
C ASN A 168 -21.02 1.23 6.23
N SER A 169 -20.99 1.74 5.00
CA SER A 169 -21.86 1.23 3.91
C SER A 169 -21.52 -0.22 3.53
N SER A 170 -20.28 -0.65 3.75
CA SER A 170 -19.88 -2.05 3.58
C SER A 170 -20.38 -2.99 4.70
N GLY A 171 -20.82 -2.47 5.85
CA GLY A 171 -21.26 -3.25 7.01
C GLY A 171 -20.13 -3.99 7.75
N LEU A 172 -18.88 -3.55 7.58
CA LEU A 172 -17.69 -4.15 8.22
C LEU A 172 -17.08 -3.25 9.31
N GLY A 173 -17.79 -2.20 9.70
CA GLY A 173 -17.37 -1.18 10.68
C GLY A 173 -16.87 0.08 10.00
N ALA A 174 -17.18 1.23 10.59
CA ALA A 174 -16.72 2.53 10.08
C ALA A 174 -15.20 2.65 10.20
N GLY A 175 -14.57 3.07 9.11
CA GLY A 175 -13.14 3.30 9.00
C GLY A 175 -12.73 4.74 9.28
N LYS A 176 -11.40 4.96 9.35
CA LYS A 176 -10.80 6.29 9.57
C LYS A 176 -9.65 6.57 8.61
N ASP A 177 -9.26 5.58 7.80
CA ASP A 177 -8.18 5.73 6.85
C ASP A 177 -8.61 6.63 5.69
N LYS A 178 -7.67 7.36 5.12
CA LYS A 178 -7.97 8.26 4.01
C LYS A 178 -8.18 7.49 2.71
N GLU A 179 -9.10 7.97 1.90
CA GLU A 179 -9.19 7.59 0.50
C GLU A 179 -7.96 8.08 -0.26
N TYR A 180 -7.62 7.41 -1.34
CA TYR A 180 -6.43 7.71 -2.12
C TYR A 180 -6.70 7.55 -3.61
N VAL A 181 -5.93 8.24 -4.43
CA VAL A 181 -5.97 8.08 -5.88
C VAL A 181 -5.09 6.91 -6.27
N GLU A 182 -5.63 6.02 -7.10
CA GLU A 182 -4.85 4.94 -7.68
C GLU A 182 -3.79 5.47 -8.64
N VAL A 183 -2.58 4.99 -8.44
CA VAL A 183 -1.41 5.32 -9.26
C VAL A 183 -0.56 4.07 -9.51
N ALA A 184 0.36 4.14 -10.47
CA ALA A 184 1.25 3.03 -10.82
C ALA A 184 2.11 2.48 -9.66
N GLU A 185 2.28 3.24 -8.57
CA GLU A 185 3.00 2.75 -7.38
C GLU A 185 2.20 1.73 -6.57
N GLY A 186 0.88 1.61 -6.81
CA GLY A 186 -0.03 0.83 -5.99
C GLY A 186 -0.17 1.39 -4.57
N ARG A 187 -1.16 0.96 -3.84
CA ARG A 187 -1.34 1.33 -2.42
C ARG A 187 -0.60 0.35 -1.52
N LEU A 188 0.28 0.88 -0.69
CA LEU A 188 0.95 0.11 0.35
C LEU A 188 0.17 0.22 1.67
N PHE A 189 -0.13 -0.92 2.26
CA PHE A 189 -0.73 -1.07 3.58
C PHE A 189 0.29 -1.70 4.51
N ASP A 190 0.47 -1.11 5.70
CA ASP A 190 1.35 -1.64 6.74
C ASP A 190 0.55 -2.56 7.69
N PRO A 191 0.72 -3.89 7.59
CA PRO A 191 0.03 -4.85 8.45
C PRO A 191 0.65 -4.95 9.85
N LYS A 192 1.76 -4.26 10.11
CA LYS A 192 2.45 -4.20 11.42
C LYS A 192 2.73 -5.58 12.03
N GLY A 193 3.07 -6.55 11.19
CA GLY A 193 3.34 -7.92 11.63
C GLY A 193 2.09 -8.76 11.93
N ALA A 194 0.91 -8.33 11.48
CA ALA A 194 -0.31 -9.13 11.58
C ALA A 194 -0.07 -10.55 11.05
N ARG A 195 -0.65 -11.53 11.72
CA ARG A 195 -0.52 -12.94 11.36
C ARG A 195 -1.78 -13.46 10.72
N GLY A 196 -1.63 -14.25 9.68
CA GLY A 196 -2.74 -14.93 9.02
C GLY A 196 -2.31 -15.64 7.74
N ARG A 197 -3.17 -16.54 7.31
CA ARG A 197 -3.06 -17.27 6.05
C ARG A 197 -3.77 -16.57 4.92
N TYR A 198 -4.89 -15.89 5.22
CA TYR A 198 -5.76 -15.28 4.24
C TYR A 198 -5.66 -13.76 4.31
N VAL A 199 -5.51 -13.13 3.15
CA VAL A 199 -5.57 -11.68 2.99
C VAL A 199 -6.77 -11.36 2.12
N ARG A 200 -7.73 -10.58 2.65
CA ARG A 200 -8.94 -10.20 1.93
C ARG A 200 -9.00 -8.68 1.76
N LEU A 201 -9.22 -8.25 0.53
CA LEU A 201 -9.38 -6.85 0.16
C LEU A 201 -10.81 -6.65 -0.33
N HIS A 202 -11.50 -5.68 0.24
CA HIS A 202 -12.83 -5.25 -0.19
C HIS A 202 -12.75 -3.93 -0.95
N SER A 203 -13.73 -3.69 -1.81
CA SER A 203 -14.02 -2.38 -2.42
C SER A 203 -15.51 -2.30 -2.78
N ASN A 204 -16.02 -1.10 -3.04
CA ASN A 204 -17.43 -0.85 -3.34
C ASN A 204 -17.57 0.21 -4.44
N GLY A 205 -17.12 -0.16 -5.63
CA GLY A 205 -17.09 0.75 -6.77
C GLY A 205 -15.99 1.83 -6.64
N ASN A 206 -16.02 2.79 -7.55
CA ASN A 206 -15.01 3.84 -7.63
C ASN A 206 -15.63 5.17 -8.13
N THR A 207 -14.82 6.19 -8.28
CA THR A 207 -15.27 7.53 -8.72
C THR A 207 -15.72 7.60 -10.18
N THR A 208 -15.46 6.57 -10.98
CA THR A 208 -15.82 6.51 -12.41
C THR A 208 -17.05 5.65 -12.67
N ASN A 209 -17.18 4.51 -11.94
CA ASN A 209 -18.30 3.57 -12.07
C ASN A 209 -18.49 2.78 -10.76
N ASP A 210 -19.49 1.90 -10.74
CA ASP A 210 -19.81 1.08 -9.58
C ASP A 210 -19.08 -0.28 -9.57
N LEU A 211 -18.16 -0.51 -10.52
CA LEU A 211 -17.42 -1.76 -10.66
C LEU A 211 -16.14 -1.77 -9.83
N ASN A 212 -15.66 -2.97 -9.52
CA ASN A 212 -14.51 -3.21 -8.69
C ASN A 212 -13.41 -3.88 -9.51
N HIS A 213 -12.24 -3.27 -9.57
CA HIS A 213 -11.15 -3.75 -10.42
C HIS A 213 -9.94 -4.09 -9.56
N TYR A 214 -9.31 -5.22 -9.81
CA TYR A 214 -8.05 -5.61 -9.19
C TYR A 214 -7.06 -6.01 -10.28
N VAL A 215 -5.89 -5.38 -10.29
CA VAL A 215 -4.78 -5.70 -11.17
C VAL A 215 -3.85 -6.69 -10.48
N GLU A 216 -3.36 -6.35 -9.28
CA GLU A 216 -2.40 -7.19 -8.55
C GLU A 216 -2.52 -6.95 -7.04
N VAL A 217 -2.27 -8.00 -6.27
CA VAL A 217 -2.11 -7.95 -4.81
C VAL A 217 -0.80 -8.64 -4.41
N GLU A 218 0.16 -7.85 -3.98
CA GLU A 218 1.41 -8.36 -3.44
C GLU A 218 1.37 -8.40 -1.91
N VAL A 219 1.68 -9.56 -1.35
CA VAL A 219 1.77 -9.76 0.10
C VAL A 219 3.20 -10.16 0.46
N TYR A 220 3.85 -9.36 1.29
CA TYR A 220 5.20 -9.57 1.76
C TYR A 220 5.24 -9.96 3.22
N GLY A 221 6.05 -10.95 3.56
CA GLY A 221 6.14 -11.44 4.92
C GLY A 221 7.09 -12.60 5.09
N THR A 222 6.97 -13.25 6.25
CA THR A 222 7.74 -14.44 6.61
C THR A 222 6.80 -15.54 7.10
N PRO A 223 7.00 -16.83 6.73
CA PRO A 223 6.25 -17.92 7.30
C PRO A 223 6.42 -17.99 8.81
N VAL A 224 5.34 -18.23 9.52
CA VAL A 224 5.41 -18.54 10.97
C VAL A 224 5.82 -20.01 11.11
N LYS A 225 6.78 -20.27 12.01
CA LYS A 225 7.22 -21.63 12.35
C LYS A 225 6.16 -22.35 13.18
#